data_27577e86b16e3014a8aabb2a3941aeb2
#
_entry.id   27577e86b16e3014a8aabb2a3941aeb2
#
_cell.length_a   1.000
_cell.length_b   1.000
_cell.length_c   1.000
_cell.angle_alpha   90.00
_cell.angle_beta   90.00
_cell.angle_gamma   90.00
#
_symmetry.space_group_name_H-M   'P 1'
#
loop_
_entity.id
_entity.type
_entity.pdbx_description
1 polymer ?
#
loop_
_entity_poly.entity_id
_entity_poly.type
_entity_poly.pdbx_seq_one_letter_code
_entity_poly.pdbx_strand_id
1 'polypeptide(L)'
;PTLNLTYDESLLPKPKGPNPQECVLEINNIIKTYGIEFAPGEIVLQKSSNETLDRVAEVMQNCYIFPMEIGGHTDSQGRKSLNLSISQARAEAVMDSLLSYDILTGNLVAKGFGESTPIADNKTVEGRNRNRRIEFTLINSNN
;
A
#
# COMPACT_ATOMS: atom_id res chain seq x y z
N PRO A 1 -46.61 -32.21 5.43
CA PRO A 1 -45.46 -32.30 4.56
C PRO A 1 -44.37 -31.35 5.00
N THR A 2 -43.24 -31.89 5.33
CA THR A 2 -42.04 -31.14 5.71
C THR A 2 -41.35 -30.65 4.47
N LEU A 3 -41.22 -29.31 4.36
CA LEU A 3 -40.41 -28.71 3.32
C LEU A 3 -38.94 -29.00 3.60
N ASN A 4 -38.38 -29.88 2.79
CA ASN A 4 -36.94 -30.13 2.78
C ASN A 4 -36.27 -29.04 1.93
N LEU A 5 -35.87 -27.98 2.59
CA LEU A 5 -35.03 -26.94 1.97
C LEU A 5 -33.59 -27.39 2.04
N THR A 6 -33.13 -28.01 0.97
CA THR A 6 -31.70 -28.26 0.81
C THR A 6 -31.01 -26.96 0.43
N TYR A 7 -30.10 -26.57 1.25
CA TYR A 7 -29.32 -25.36 1.09
C TYR A 7 -28.12 -25.66 0.19
N ASP A 8 -28.09 -25.07 -0.99
CA ASP A 8 -26.95 -25.22 -1.90
C ASP A 8 -26.12 -23.95 -1.88
N GLU A 9 -24.95 -24.01 -1.28
CA GLU A 9 -24.04 -22.87 -1.18
C GLU A 9 -23.61 -22.32 -2.54
N SER A 10 -23.59 -23.17 -3.58
CA SER A 10 -23.20 -22.71 -4.93
C SER A 10 -24.22 -21.73 -5.53
N LEU A 11 -25.45 -21.70 -5.03
CA LEU A 11 -26.51 -20.82 -5.48
C LEU A 11 -26.57 -19.49 -4.73
N LEU A 12 -25.75 -19.35 -3.66
CA LEU A 12 -25.67 -18.09 -2.94
C LEU A 12 -24.95 -17.04 -3.77
N PRO A 13 -25.41 -15.78 -3.72
CA PRO A 13 -24.62 -14.72 -4.32
C PRO A 13 -23.28 -14.67 -3.63
N LYS A 14 -22.20 -14.64 -4.40
CA LYS A 14 -20.86 -14.44 -3.88
C LYS A 14 -20.78 -13.08 -3.19
N PRO A 15 -20.02 -12.96 -2.08
CA PRO A 15 -19.84 -11.67 -1.45
C PRO A 15 -19.43 -10.64 -2.48
N LYS A 16 -20.16 -9.53 -2.54
CA LYS A 16 -19.80 -8.41 -3.40
C LYS A 16 -18.70 -7.62 -2.70
N GLY A 17 -17.59 -7.53 -3.37
CA GLY A 17 -16.48 -6.77 -2.88
C GLY A 17 -15.16 -7.50 -3.08
N PRO A 18 -14.05 -6.77 -3.09
CA PRO A 18 -12.74 -7.37 -3.26
C PRO A 18 -12.35 -8.18 -2.02
N ASN A 19 -11.55 -9.22 -2.23
CA ASN A 19 -10.90 -9.91 -1.12
C ASN A 19 -9.60 -9.14 -0.75
N PRO A 20 -8.98 -9.46 0.40
CA PRO A 20 -7.78 -8.72 0.84
C PRO A 20 -6.64 -8.74 -0.17
N GLN A 21 -6.40 -9.87 -0.83
CA GLN A 21 -5.32 -10.00 -1.81
C GLN A 21 -5.57 -9.15 -3.05
N GLU A 22 -6.81 -9.10 -3.52
CA GLU A 22 -7.20 -8.24 -4.65
C GLU A 22 -7.01 -6.77 -4.30
N CYS A 23 -7.36 -6.37 -3.08
CA CYS A 23 -7.16 -5.01 -2.61
C CYS A 23 -5.70 -4.59 -2.71
N VAL A 24 -4.79 -5.39 -2.15
CA VAL A 24 -3.36 -5.10 -2.15
C VAL A 24 -2.81 -5.08 -3.58
N LEU A 25 -3.21 -6.07 -4.39
CA LEU A 25 -2.75 -6.15 -5.77
C LEU A 25 -3.17 -4.93 -6.57
N GLU A 26 -4.43 -4.51 -6.45
CA GLU A 26 -4.95 -3.36 -7.17
C GLU A 26 -4.27 -2.06 -6.73
N ILE A 27 -4.09 -1.87 -5.42
CA ILE A 27 -3.41 -0.69 -4.88
C ILE A 27 -1.97 -0.63 -5.42
N ASN A 28 -1.22 -1.71 -5.34
CA ASN A 28 0.17 -1.75 -5.79
C ASN A 28 0.29 -1.55 -7.30
N ASN A 29 -0.67 -2.06 -8.09
CA ASN A 29 -0.70 -1.82 -9.53
C ASN A 29 -0.95 -0.35 -9.86
N ILE A 30 -1.82 0.32 -9.12
CA ILE A 30 -2.04 1.76 -9.27
C ILE A 30 -0.76 2.53 -8.96
N ILE A 31 -0.09 2.20 -7.88
CA ILE A 31 1.16 2.85 -7.48
C ILE A 31 2.24 2.65 -8.55
N LYS A 32 2.36 1.44 -9.10
CA LYS A 32 3.33 1.17 -10.17
C LYS A 32 3.03 1.93 -11.44
N THR A 33 1.75 2.07 -11.78
CA THR A 33 1.33 2.67 -13.04
C THR A 33 1.44 4.19 -13.01
N TYR A 34 1.00 4.82 -11.92
CA TYR A 34 0.90 6.28 -11.82
C TYR A 34 1.99 6.92 -10.97
N GLY A 35 2.57 6.17 -10.04
CA GLY A 35 3.68 6.62 -9.21
C GLY A 35 3.29 7.38 -7.95
N ILE A 36 4.04 7.16 -6.90
CA ILE A 36 4.05 8.01 -5.70
C ILE A 36 5.45 8.59 -5.60
N GLU A 37 5.56 9.90 -5.68
CA GLU A 37 6.84 10.59 -5.80
C GLU A 37 7.08 11.59 -4.68
N PHE A 38 8.34 11.61 -4.25
CA PHE A 38 8.88 12.59 -3.32
C PHE A 38 10.12 13.19 -3.98
N ALA A 39 10.37 14.47 -3.75
CA ALA A 39 11.63 15.05 -4.17
C ALA A 39 12.80 14.39 -3.41
N PRO A 40 14.02 14.37 -3.98
CA PRO A 40 15.18 13.76 -3.32
C PRO A 40 15.37 14.28 -1.89
N GLY A 41 15.44 13.35 -0.93
CA GLY A 41 15.58 13.67 0.48
C GLY A 41 14.36 14.27 1.16
N GLU A 42 13.26 14.47 0.43
CA GLU A 42 12.04 15.08 0.95
C GLU A 42 11.04 14.06 1.45
N ILE A 43 10.18 14.51 2.34
CA ILE A 43 9.11 13.68 2.93
C ILE A 43 7.71 14.19 2.58
N VAL A 44 7.63 15.19 1.71
CA VAL A 44 6.37 15.76 1.24
C VAL A 44 6.02 15.18 -0.11
N LEU A 45 4.80 14.69 -0.25
CA LEU A 45 4.29 14.16 -1.51
C LEU A 45 4.23 15.25 -2.57
N GLN A 46 4.75 14.95 -3.77
CA GLN A 46 4.65 15.86 -4.90
C GLN A 46 3.24 15.84 -5.49
N LYS A 47 2.83 16.96 -6.09
CA LYS A 47 1.51 17.09 -6.71
C LYS A 47 1.26 16.02 -7.79
N SER A 48 2.32 15.56 -8.46
CA SER A 48 2.24 14.46 -9.43
C SER A 48 1.68 13.16 -8.82
N SER A 49 1.75 13.02 -7.50
CA SER A 49 1.22 11.85 -6.80
C SER A 49 -0.29 11.95 -6.52
N ASN A 50 -0.91 13.10 -6.74
CA ASN A 50 -2.33 13.30 -6.39
C ASN A 50 -3.25 12.35 -7.14
N GLU A 51 -3.01 12.13 -8.43
CA GLU A 51 -3.83 11.19 -9.22
C GLU A 51 -3.71 9.77 -8.68
N THR A 52 -2.51 9.35 -8.32
CA THR A 52 -2.27 8.03 -7.73
C THR A 52 -3.04 7.89 -6.42
N LEU A 53 -2.96 8.90 -5.56
CA LEU A 53 -3.62 8.88 -4.26
C LEU A 53 -5.14 8.91 -4.40
N ASP A 54 -5.68 9.67 -5.36
CA ASP A 54 -7.11 9.67 -5.67
C ASP A 54 -7.58 8.26 -6.01
N ARG A 55 -6.83 7.54 -6.83
CA ARG A 55 -7.16 6.17 -7.25
C ARG A 55 -7.03 5.18 -6.12
N VAL A 56 -5.97 5.29 -5.32
CA VAL A 56 -5.76 4.43 -4.15
C VAL A 56 -6.89 4.66 -3.13
N ALA A 57 -7.25 5.91 -2.89
CA ALA A 57 -8.35 6.23 -1.97
C ALA A 57 -9.68 5.63 -2.44
N GLU A 58 -9.94 5.65 -3.74
CA GLU A 58 -11.15 5.05 -4.32
C GLU A 58 -11.21 3.54 -4.01
N VAL A 59 -10.11 2.84 -4.21
CA VAL A 59 -10.02 1.40 -3.87
C VAL A 59 -10.18 1.19 -2.37
N MET A 60 -9.54 2.03 -1.57
CA MET A 60 -9.56 1.91 -0.11
C MET A 60 -10.95 2.12 0.50
N GLN A 61 -11.87 2.75 -0.19
CA GLN A 61 -13.25 2.88 0.30
C GLN A 61 -13.93 1.52 0.53
N ASN A 62 -13.50 0.50 -0.23
CA ASN A 62 -14.02 -0.86 -0.08
C ASN A 62 -13.00 -1.80 0.59
N CYS A 63 -11.79 -1.32 0.85
CA CYS A 63 -10.69 -2.15 1.31
C CYS A 63 -10.17 -1.75 2.71
N TYR A 64 -10.67 -0.67 3.29
CA TYR A 64 -10.19 -0.13 4.57
C TYR A 64 -10.34 -1.10 5.75
N ILE A 65 -11.21 -2.09 5.63
CA ILE A 65 -11.46 -3.09 6.68
C ILE A 65 -10.33 -4.12 6.77
N PHE A 66 -9.50 -4.24 5.76
CA PHE A 66 -8.41 -5.22 5.74
C PHE A 66 -7.14 -4.62 6.34
N PRO A 67 -6.52 -5.29 7.34
CA PRO A 67 -5.26 -4.80 7.89
C PRO A 67 -4.16 -4.80 6.85
N MET A 68 -3.53 -3.65 6.65
CA MET A 68 -2.46 -3.46 5.68
C MET A 68 -1.33 -2.64 6.25
N GLU A 69 -0.13 -2.92 5.77
CA GLU A 69 1.05 -2.15 6.05
C GLU A 69 1.40 -1.31 4.83
N ILE A 70 1.64 -0.02 5.06
CA ILE A 70 2.20 0.87 4.05
C ILE A 70 3.71 0.88 4.29
N GLY A 71 4.46 0.24 3.39
CA GLY A 71 5.90 0.14 3.49
C GLY A 71 6.61 1.23 2.69
N GLY A 72 7.53 1.94 3.33
CA GLY A 72 8.42 2.87 2.65
C GLY A 72 9.79 2.24 2.46
N HIS A 73 10.33 2.35 1.25
CA HIS A 73 11.62 1.74 0.89
C HIS A 73 12.51 2.77 0.20
N THR A 74 13.83 2.62 0.42
CA THR A 74 14.84 3.46 -0.21
C THR A 74 15.81 2.60 -1.00
N ASP A 75 16.64 3.24 -1.83
CA ASP A 75 17.85 2.61 -2.32
C ASP A 75 18.92 2.61 -1.21
N SER A 76 20.12 2.10 -1.52
CA SER A 76 21.20 1.97 -0.54
C SER A 76 22.14 3.18 -0.47
N GLN A 77 21.81 4.28 -1.14
CA GLN A 77 22.63 5.50 -1.09
C GLN A 77 22.38 6.25 0.22
N GLY A 78 23.44 6.77 0.80
CA GLY A 78 23.36 7.52 2.04
C GLY A 78 23.40 6.64 3.28
N ARG A 79 23.14 7.26 4.44
CA ARG A 79 23.22 6.57 5.73
C ARG A 79 21.98 5.73 5.97
N LYS A 80 22.17 4.53 6.49
CA LYS A 80 21.07 3.60 6.80
C LYS A 80 20.06 4.21 7.76
N SER A 81 20.54 4.89 8.81
CA SER A 81 19.63 5.50 9.80
C SER A 81 18.77 6.59 9.20
N LEU A 82 19.33 7.39 8.30
CA LEU A 82 18.58 8.44 7.59
C LEU A 82 17.56 7.82 6.63
N ASN A 83 17.97 6.81 5.87
CA ASN A 83 17.07 6.11 4.97
C ASN A 83 15.89 5.48 5.71
N LEU A 84 16.14 4.92 6.88
CA LEU A 84 15.08 4.37 7.73
C LEU A 84 14.10 5.46 8.16
N SER A 85 14.58 6.60 8.62
CA SER A 85 13.75 7.72 9.05
C SER A 85 12.95 8.31 7.91
N ILE A 86 13.57 8.51 6.74
CA ILE A 86 12.90 9.05 5.56
C ILE A 86 11.80 8.10 5.08
N SER A 87 12.09 6.81 5.01
CA SER A 87 11.11 5.82 4.57
C SER A 87 9.91 5.74 5.51
N GLN A 88 10.14 5.85 6.83
CA GLN A 88 9.05 5.90 7.81
C GLN A 88 8.17 7.14 7.59
N ALA A 89 8.79 8.30 7.45
CA ALA A 89 8.06 9.56 7.23
C ALA A 89 7.27 9.55 5.92
N ARG A 90 7.83 8.95 4.88
CA ARG A 90 7.14 8.82 3.58
C ARG A 90 5.94 7.89 3.66
N ALA A 91 6.06 6.76 4.37
CA ALA A 91 4.93 5.86 4.60
C ALA A 91 3.82 6.56 5.40
N GLU A 92 4.19 7.33 6.42
CA GLU A 92 3.25 8.12 7.21
C GLU A 92 2.56 9.19 6.37
N ALA A 93 3.28 9.84 5.46
CA ALA A 93 2.71 10.84 4.56
C ALA A 93 1.63 10.24 3.65
N VAL A 94 1.83 9.02 3.17
CA VAL A 94 0.82 8.31 2.38
C VAL A 94 -0.42 8.01 3.25
N MET A 95 -0.21 7.53 4.46
CA MET A 95 -1.31 7.25 5.39
C MET A 95 -2.10 8.53 5.72
N ASP A 96 -1.41 9.63 5.99
CA ASP A 96 -2.05 10.92 6.26
C ASP A 96 -2.84 11.43 5.05
N SER A 97 -2.32 11.20 3.86
CA SER A 97 -3.04 11.54 2.62
C SER A 97 -4.35 10.77 2.51
N LEU A 98 -4.33 9.46 2.81
CA LEU A 98 -5.56 8.66 2.79
C LEU A 98 -6.55 9.14 3.83
N LEU A 99 -6.09 9.53 5.01
CA LEU A 99 -6.95 10.13 6.03
C LEU A 99 -7.63 11.39 5.51
N SER A 100 -6.93 12.20 4.72
CA SER A 100 -7.49 13.41 4.12
C SER A 100 -8.61 13.13 3.10
N TYR A 101 -8.68 11.92 2.57
CA TYR A 101 -9.79 11.43 1.72
C TYR A 101 -10.92 10.81 2.53
N ASP A 102 -10.93 10.99 3.84
CA ASP A 102 -11.91 10.38 4.77
C ASP A 102 -11.86 8.85 4.81
N ILE A 103 -10.72 8.26 4.43
CA ILE A 103 -10.52 6.83 4.58
C ILE A 103 -10.20 6.51 6.04
N LEU A 104 -10.88 5.52 6.60
CA LEU A 104 -10.58 5.05 7.95
C LEU A 104 -9.23 4.34 7.95
N THR A 105 -8.27 4.86 8.72
CA THR A 105 -6.90 4.37 8.75
C THR A 105 -6.59 3.47 9.96
N GLY A 106 -7.60 3.09 10.73
CA GLY A 106 -7.42 2.29 11.94
C GLY A 106 -6.82 0.91 11.70
N ASN A 107 -6.94 0.38 10.49
CA ASN A 107 -6.36 -0.90 10.10
C ASN A 107 -5.06 -0.74 9.30
N LEU A 108 -4.57 0.47 9.13
CA LEU A 108 -3.31 0.74 8.42
C LEU A 108 -2.17 0.95 9.41
N VAL A 109 -1.00 0.45 9.05
CA VAL A 109 0.25 0.68 9.76
C VAL A 109 1.26 1.24 8.76
N ALA A 110 1.89 2.34 9.08
CA ALA A 110 2.96 2.90 8.27
C ALA A 110 4.31 2.42 8.83
N LYS A 111 5.14 1.84 7.97
CA LYS A 111 6.44 1.31 8.38
C LYS A 111 7.52 1.64 7.37
N GLY A 112 8.64 2.20 7.87
CA GLY A 112 9.85 2.42 7.09
C GLY A 112 10.77 1.21 7.16
N PHE A 113 11.17 0.74 6.00
CA PHE A 113 12.14 -0.36 5.85
C PHE A 113 13.53 0.15 5.48
N GLY A 114 13.63 1.43 5.09
CA GLY A 114 14.89 1.96 4.59
C GLY A 114 15.39 1.14 3.40
N GLU A 115 16.65 0.79 3.41
CA GLU A 115 17.29 0.02 2.33
C GLU A 115 17.26 -1.49 2.56
N SER A 116 16.60 -1.98 3.61
CA SER A 116 16.71 -3.38 4.06
C SER A 116 16.04 -4.41 3.15
N THR A 117 15.13 -3.99 2.28
CA THR A 117 14.33 -4.91 1.46
C THR A 117 14.38 -4.51 -0.02
N PRO A 118 15.55 -4.62 -0.67
CA PRO A 118 15.65 -4.27 -2.09
C PRO A 118 14.91 -5.28 -2.97
N ILE A 119 14.35 -4.79 -4.08
CA ILE A 119 13.72 -5.62 -5.10
C ILE A 119 14.52 -5.61 -6.40
N ALA A 120 15.57 -4.79 -6.47
CA ALA A 120 16.40 -4.63 -7.66
C ALA A 120 17.84 -4.28 -7.26
N ASP A 121 18.73 -4.25 -8.26
CA ASP A 121 20.14 -3.97 -8.06
C ASP A 121 20.36 -2.49 -7.75
N ASN A 122 20.93 -2.20 -6.57
CA ASN A 122 21.28 -0.84 -6.16
C ASN A 122 22.47 -0.25 -6.92
N LYS A 123 23.17 -1.07 -7.70
CA LYS A 123 24.32 -0.61 -8.51
C LYS A 123 23.89 0.11 -9.78
N THR A 124 22.66 -0.09 -10.23
CA THR A 124 22.13 0.55 -11.44
C THR A 124 21.16 1.66 -11.08
N VAL A 125 21.02 2.67 -11.96
CA VAL A 125 20.05 3.73 -11.79
C VAL A 125 18.64 3.17 -11.80
N GLU A 126 18.34 2.26 -12.72
CA GLU A 126 17.04 1.62 -12.85
C GLU A 126 16.69 0.81 -11.59
N GLY A 127 17.66 0.08 -11.06
CA GLY A 127 17.48 -0.73 -9.85
C GLY A 127 17.21 0.15 -8.64
N ARG A 128 17.97 1.24 -8.48
CA ARG A 128 17.74 2.19 -7.40
C ARG A 128 16.35 2.82 -7.50
N ASN A 129 15.92 3.19 -8.70
CA ASN A 129 14.57 3.74 -8.92
C ASN A 129 13.48 2.76 -8.48
N ARG A 130 13.67 1.47 -8.76
CA ARG A 130 12.71 0.42 -8.37
C ARG A 130 12.71 0.20 -6.86
N ASN A 131 13.85 0.35 -6.21
CA ASN A 131 13.96 0.19 -4.76
C ASN A 131 13.31 1.35 -4.00
N ARG A 132 13.32 2.55 -4.53
CA ARG A 132 12.64 3.71 -3.96
C ARG A 132 11.15 3.61 -4.25
N ARG A 133 10.39 3.06 -3.31
CA ARG A 133 8.97 2.78 -3.54
C ARG A 133 8.14 2.83 -2.26
N ILE A 134 6.87 3.00 -2.46
CA ILE A 134 5.83 2.73 -1.46
C ILE A 134 5.13 1.44 -1.89
N GLU A 135 4.93 0.54 -0.96
CA GLU A 135 4.32 -0.76 -1.23
C GLU A 135 3.35 -1.12 -0.11
N PHE A 136 2.14 -1.55 -0.47
CA PHE A 136 1.16 -2.04 0.49
C PHE A 136 1.28 -3.55 0.61
N THR A 137 1.22 -4.05 1.84
CA THR A 137 1.22 -5.50 2.11
C THR A 137 0.14 -5.82 3.14
N LEU A 138 -0.40 -7.03 3.06
CA LEU A 138 -1.36 -7.49 4.05
C LEU A 138 -0.65 -7.79 5.37
N ILE A 139 -1.29 -7.38 6.46
CA ILE A 139 -0.85 -7.82 7.78
C ILE A 139 -1.54 -9.15 8.05
N ASN A 140 -0.71 -10.17 8.23
CA ASN A 140 -1.21 -11.50 8.54
C ASN A 140 -1.53 -11.58 10.03
N SER A 141 -2.81 -11.66 10.36
CA SER A 141 -3.26 -11.73 11.74
C SER A 141 -3.35 -13.17 12.27
N ASN A 142 -2.89 -14.15 11.50
CA ASN A 142 -2.91 -15.55 11.89
C ASN A 142 -1.72 -15.90 12.77
N ASN A 143 -1.88 -15.66 14.03
CA ASN A 143 -0.93 -16.13 15.03
C ASN A 143 -1.69 -16.75 16.19
#